data_95b744bfeb33cb8e945b8224f81d0398
#
_entry.id   95b744bfeb33cb8e945b8224f81d0398
#
_cell.length_a   1.000
_cell.length_b   1.000
_cell.length_c   1.000
_cell.angle_alpha   90.00
_cell.angle_beta   90.00
_cell.angle_gamma   90.00
#
_symmetry.space_group_name_H-M   'P 1'
#
loop_
_entity.id
_entity.type
_entity.pdbx_description
1 polymer ?
#
loop_
_entity_poly.entity_id
_entity_poly.type
_entity_poly.pdbx_seq_one_letter_code
_entity_poly.pdbx_strand_id
1 'polypeptide(L)'
;MKTNYFFLLFFLLILMGCSDDKNIPDIPASTEDTYEGVHDLISFTKETEDFTYGDLTFHIKTPDGNIIQRKAKHRRLSGTSLFTMEKGLKEGKYQLLYMEYTIQSDCPDIDGRNGEFGMGCYITVSENGISTETNRDERIGLYGNGTPEDPYRITSADDLAKIQEAILNFHNNGNLVNSYTCFEQQNDISMANYNDQCGWEGNWYQIGLSASYPFTGYYDGNGYTIRDLKMLDKNAVGASLFGFANQAIISNLTIEKATITGYGALSAIVGAVTTKGGSINKTFIKGCVVKKSTIESRSDGVVTDGMAIGGIAGMVDPNVNLWIDSCSVEDCTINGAIAVGGILGGGTVYSMTQITNSHNRNTKVTASYNCAGGIVGYADTLLPETFLPILYIM
;
A
#
# COMPACT_ATOMS: atom_id res chain seq x y z
N MET A 1 3.61 -11.14 27.55
CA MET A 1 4.43 -10.27 26.72
C MET A 1 5.18 -11.16 25.74
N LYS A 2 4.62 -11.39 24.56
CA LYS A 2 5.30 -12.10 23.47
C LYS A 2 5.82 -11.03 22.51
N THR A 3 7.11 -10.88 22.45
CA THR A 3 7.81 -9.97 21.55
C THR A 3 7.71 -10.54 20.15
N ASN A 4 6.96 -9.90 19.28
CA ASN A 4 6.94 -10.24 17.86
C ASN A 4 8.25 -9.77 17.24
N TYR A 5 9.09 -10.72 16.85
CA TYR A 5 10.29 -10.46 16.08
C TYR A 5 9.89 -10.33 14.61
N PHE A 6 10.09 -9.15 14.05
CA PHE A 6 9.99 -8.88 12.62
C PHE A 6 11.19 -9.51 11.88
N PHE A 7 10.90 -10.08 10.73
CA PHE A 7 11.80 -10.98 10.01
C PHE A 7 12.74 -10.22 9.09
N LEU A 8 14.03 -10.46 9.26
CA LEU A 8 15.06 -10.08 8.30
C LEU A 8 15.21 -11.21 7.27
N LEU A 9 14.83 -10.95 6.02
CA LEU A 9 15.01 -11.89 4.93
C LEU A 9 16.36 -11.60 4.26
N PHE A 10 17.30 -12.55 4.34
CA PHE A 10 18.56 -12.46 3.60
C PHE A 10 18.45 -13.21 2.27
N PHE A 11 18.75 -12.52 1.18
CA PHE A 11 18.94 -13.17 -0.12
C PHE A 11 20.36 -13.70 -0.23
N LEU A 12 20.50 -14.99 -0.38
CA LEU A 12 21.77 -15.59 -0.79
C LEU A 12 21.56 -16.29 -2.14
N LEU A 13 22.19 -15.76 -3.17
CA LEU A 13 22.27 -16.41 -4.46
C LEU A 13 23.40 -17.44 -4.40
N ILE A 14 23.08 -18.72 -4.54
CA ILE A 14 24.08 -19.76 -4.77
C ILE A 14 23.99 -20.14 -6.23
N LEU A 15 25.01 -19.75 -6.99
CA LEU A 15 25.29 -20.32 -8.29
C LEU A 15 25.75 -21.78 -8.06
N MET A 16 24.88 -22.74 -8.24
CA MET A 16 25.29 -24.13 -8.35
C MET A 16 25.26 -24.55 -9.80
N GLY A 17 26.44 -24.67 -10.36
CA GLY A 17 26.65 -25.41 -11.59
C GLY A 17 26.23 -26.86 -11.42
N CYS A 18 25.65 -27.42 -12.47
CA CYS A 18 25.28 -28.82 -12.54
C CYS A 18 26.42 -29.73 -12.05
N SER A 19 26.18 -30.47 -10.96
CA SER A 19 26.87 -31.71 -10.70
C SER A 19 25.94 -32.86 -11.03
N ASP A 20 26.40 -33.75 -11.90
CA ASP A 20 25.74 -35.01 -12.22
C ASP A 20 25.52 -35.86 -10.99
N ASP A 21 24.31 -35.83 -10.41
CA ASP A 21 23.87 -36.86 -9.49
C ASP A 21 22.76 -37.69 -10.16
N LYS A 22 23.22 -38.80 -10.71
CA LYS A 22 22.39 -39.89 -11.22
C LYS A 22 21.73 -40.58 -10.03
N ASN A 23 20.47 -40.25 -9.77
CA ASN A 23 19.44 -41.15 -9.22
C ASN A 23 18.19 -40.31 -8.86
N ILE A 24 17.45 -39.86 -9.89
CA ILE A 24 16.06 -39.49 -9.73
C ILE A 24 15.24 -40.65 -10.28
N PRO A 25 14.26 -41.22 -9.54
CA PRO A 25 13.41 -42.27 -10.10
C PRO A 25 12.57 -41.68 -11.25
N ASP A 26 12.56 -42.43 -12.35
CA ASP A 26 11.76 -42.13 -13.54
C ASP A 26 10.29 -41.89 -13.16
N ILE A 27 9.85 -40.65 -13.27
CA ILE A 27 8.43 -40.32 -13.30
C ILE A 27 7.98 -40.60 -14.74
N PRO A 28 6.92 -41.43 -14.95
CA PRO A 28 6.47 -41.77 -16.28
C PRO A 28 6.06 -40.51 -17.02
N ALA A 29 6.60 -40.32 -18.22
CA ALA A 29 6.31 -39.23 -19.12
C ALA A 29 4.79 -39.16 -19.41
N SER A 30 4.10 -38.21 -18.82
CA SER A 30 2.83 -37.75 -19.34
C SER A 30 3.13 -36.79 -20.48
N THR A 31 2.62 -37.13 -21.63
CA THR A 31 2.74 -36.42 -22.91
C THR A 31 2.41 -34.92 -22.77
N GLU A 32 3.30 -34.09 -23.37
CA GLU A 32 3.07 -32.72 -23.80
C GLU A 32 3.00 -31.63 -22.72
N ASP A 33 4.11 -31.40 -22.06
CA ASP A 33 4.53 -30.03 -21.66
C ASP A 33 6.05 -29.95 -21.76
N THR A 34 6.55 -29.59 -22.92
CA THR A 34 7.96 -29.24 -23.09
C THR A 34 8.23 -28.02 -22.22
N TYR A 35 8.89 -28.24 -21.10
CA TYR A 35 9.38 -27.16 -20.25
C TYR A 35 10.45 -26.37 -21.02
N GLU A 36 10.07 -25.21 -21.54
CA GLU A 36 11.01 -24.28 -22.14
C GLU A 36 11.50 -23.30 -21.07
N GLY A 37 12.80 -23.30 -20.77
CA GLY A 37 13.45 -22.29 -19.96
C GLY A 37 14.22 -22.81 -18.75
N VAL A 38 14.75 -21.89 -17.97
CA VAL A 38 15.54 -22.16 -16.76
C VAL A 38 14.62 -22.32 -15.56
N HIS A 39 14.74 -23.45 -14.87
CA HIS A 39 13.89 -23.82 -13.70
C HIS A 39 14.49 -23.46 -12.36
N ASP A 40 15.40 -22.51 -12.30
CA ASP A 40 16.30 -22.39 -11.18
C ASP A 40 15.66 -22.00 -9.86
N LEU A 41 16.37 -22.41 -8.84
CA LEU A 41 16.09 -22.24 -7.45
C LEU A 41 16.29 -20.78 -7.04
N ILE A 42 15.26 -20.19 -6.48
CA ILE A 42 15.37 -18.97 -5.70
C ILE A 42 15.52 -19.38 -4.26
N SER A 43 16.63 -19.00 -3.61
CA SER A 43 16.85 -19.35 -2.21
C SER A 43 16.62 -18.17 -1.29
N PHE A 44 15.83 -18.38 -0.24
CA PHE A 44 15.65 -17.44 0.85
C PHE A 44 16.20 -18.08 2.12
N THR A 45 17.13 -17.42 2.79
CA THR A 45 17.53 -17.83 4.12
C THR A 45 16.55 -17.30 5.14
N LYS A 46 15.92 -18.19 5.88
CA LYS A 46 15.07 -17.84 7.01
C LYS A 46 15.54 -18.60 8.25
N GLU A 47 15.84 -17.86 9.29
CA GLU A 47 16.08 -18.45 10.59
C GLU A 47 14.74 -18.88 11.21
N THR A 48 14.62 -20.16 11.54
CA THR A 48 13.67 -20.80 12.44
C THR A 48 12.19 -20.45 12.33
N GLU A 49 11.47 -21.11 11.43
CA GLU A 49 10.03 -21.30 11.57
C GLU A 49 9.65 -22.77 11.41
N ASP A 50 8.69 -23.21 12.22
CA ASP A 50 8.19 -24.58 12.28
C ASP A 50 7.09 -24.85 11.24
N PHE A 51 7.13 -24.16 10.08
CA PHE A 51 6.19 -24.40 9.00
C PHE A 51 6.88 -24.52 7.63
N THR A 52 6.16 -25.09 6.68
CA THR A 52 6.55 -25.14 5.26
C THR A 52 5.50 -24.43 4.43
N TYR A 53 5.89 -24.02 3.22
CA TYR A 53 4.93 -23.49 2.27
C TYR A 53 4.28 -24.67 1.52
N GLY A 54 2.94 -24.65 1.47
CA GLY A 54 2.13 -25.54 0.65
C GLY A 54 2.03 -25.05 -0.80
N ASP A 55 0.82 -24.71 -1.25
CA ASP A 55 0.65 -24.10 -2.56
C ASP A 55 1.38 -22.76 -2.62
N LEU A 56 2.21 -22.60 -3.64
CA LEU A 56 3.06 -21.44 -3.81
C LEU A 56 3.05 -20.99 -5.26
N THR A 57 2.80 -19.70 -5.48
CA THR A 57 2.74 -19.10 -6.80
C THR A 57 3.48 -17.76 -6.84
N PHE A 58 4.46 -17.63 -7.73
CA PHE A 58 5.11 -16.37 -8.04
C PHE A 58 4.33 -15.59 -9.09
N HIS A 59 4.13 -14.30 -8.86
CA HIS A 59 3.64 -13.34 -9.83
C HIS A 59 4.82 -12.57 -10.40
N ILE A 60 5.02 -12.69 -11.72
CA ILE A 60 6.23 -12.24 -12.40
C ILE A 60 5.86 -11.33 -13.56
N LYS A 61 6.43 -10.13 -13.61
CA LYS A 61 6.29 -9.21 -14.74
C LYS A 61 7.37 -9.52 -15.75
N THR A 62 6.95 -9.82 -16.99
CA THR A 62 7.82 -10.16 -18.11
C THR A 62 8.45 -8.91 -18.73
N PRO A 63 9.50 -9.05 -19.57
CA PRO A 63 10.14 -7.91 -20.24
C PRO A 63 9.21 -7.07 -21.12
N ASP A 64 8.13 -7.67 -21.63
CA ASP A 64 7.09 -7.01 -22.43
C ASP A 64 5.93 -6.44 -21.57
N GLY A 65 6.07 -6.47 -20.25
CA GLY A 65 5.15 -5.86 -19.28
C GLY A 65 3.96 -6.71 -18.86
N ASN A 66 3.81 -7.93 -19.41
CA ASN A 66 2.73 -8.83 -18.99
C ASN A 66 3.02 -9.43 -17.61
N ILE A 67 1.96 -9.76 -16.86
CA ILE A 67 2.09 -10.49 -15.60
C ILE A 67 1.78 -11.96 -15.85
N ILE A 68 2.71 -12.83 -15.48
CA ILE A 68 2.56 -14.27 -15.55
C ILE A 68 2.63 -14.88 -14.15
N GLN A 69 2.01 -16.04 -14.00
CA GLN A 69 2.06 -16.82 -12.77
C GLN A 69 2.95 -18.05 -12.98
N ARG A 70 3.75 -18.38 -11.95
CA ARG A 70 4.57 -19.58 -11.92
C ARG A 70 4.38 -20.29 -10.59
N LYS A 71 3.74 -21.46 -10.64
CA LYS A 71 3.72 -22.36 -9.49
C LYS A 71 5.14 -22.80 -9.17
N ALA A 72 5.41 -22.95 -7.88
CA ALA A 72 6.70 -23.39 -7.41
C ALA A 72 6.56 -24.42 -6.28
N LYS A 73 7.59 -25.23 -6.10
CA LYS A 73 7.72 -26.15 -4.97
C LYS A 73 8.74 -25.60 -4.00
N HIS A 74 8.41 -25.68 -2.73
CA HIS A 74 9.30 -25.32 -1.64
C HIS A 74 9.99 -26.55 -1.08
N ARG A 75 11.28 -26.43 -0.85
CA ARG A 75 12.09 -27.46 -0.15
C ARG A 75 13.03 -26.77 0.84
N ARG A 76 13.03 -27.25 2.05
CA ARG A 76 13.91 -26.74 3.10
C ARG A 76 15.21 -27.54 3.16
N LEU A 77 16.35 -26.85 3.16
CA LEU A 77 17.68 -27.43 3.31
C LEU A 77 18.47 -26.62 4.35
N SER A 78 18.74 -27.22 5.53
CA SER A 78 19.65 -26.66 6.55
C SER A 78 19.51 -25.15 6.81
N GLY A 79 18.26 -24.67 7.04
CA GLY A 79 18.00 -23.24 7.29
C GLY A 79 17.80 -22.38 6.04
N THR A 80 17.88 -22.97 4.84
CA THR A 80 17.62 -22.27 3.58
C THR A 80 16.34 -22.81 2.94
N SER A 81 15.46 -21.91 2.50
CA SER A 81 14.29 -22.25 1.71
C SER A 81 14.64 -22.21 0.24
N LEU A 82 14.40 -23.29 -0.48
CA LEU A 82 14.62 -23.41 -1.91
C LEU A 82 13.27 -23.46 -2.62
N PHE A 83 13.11 -22.65 -3.65
CA PHE A 83 11.91 -22.59 -4.47
C PHE A 83 12.27 -23.00 -5.90
N THR A 84 11.57 -23.99 -6.44
CA THR A 84 11.75 -24.44 -7.81
C THR A 84 10.47 -24.22 -8.58
N MET A 85 10.50 -23.38 -9.60
CA MET A 85 9.35 -23.13 -10.46
C MET A 85 8.99 -24.37 -11.28
N GLU A 86 7.71 -24.69 -11.41
CA GLU A 86 7.25 -25.83 -12.20
C GLU A 86 7.47 -25.60 -13.70
N LYS A 87 7.35 -24.34 -14.15
CA LYS A 87 7.70 -23.93 -15.54
C LYS A 87 8.80 -22.88 -15.48
N GLY A 88 9.84 -23.09 -16.25
CA GLY A 88 10.98 -22.19 -16.32
C GLY A 88 10.66 -20.85 -16.98
N LEU A 89 11.64 -19.96 -16.95
CA LEU A 89 11.63 -18.68 -17.62
C LEU A 89 12.64 -18.70 -18.77
N LYS A 90 12.29 -18.05 -19.89
CA LYS A 90 13.23 -17.81 -20.99
C LYS A 90 14.26 -16.77 -20.56
N GLU A 91 15.39 -16.72 -21.26
CA GLU A 91 16.39 -15.69 -21.03
C GLU A 91 15.79 -14.29 -21.13
N GLY A 92 16.14 -13.43 -20.19
CA GLY A 92 15.64 -12.07 -20.12
C GLY A 92 15.66 -11.47 -18.74
N LYS A 93 15.25 -10.20 -18.65
CA LYS A 93 15.09 -9.47 -17.37
C LYS A 93 13.61 -9.43 -16.98
N TYR A 94 13.30 -9.93 -15.82
CA TYR A 94 11.95 -10.02 -15.24
C TYR A 94 11.90 -9.25 -13.93
N GLN A 95 10.68 -8.97 -13.45
CA GLN A 95 10.46 -8.46 -12.12
C GLN A 95 9.60 -9.45 -11.32
N LEU A 96 10.11 -9.94 -10.21
CA LEU A 96 9.31 -10.68 -9.24
C LEU A 96 8.48 -9.67 -8.46
N LEU A 97 7.16 -9.71 -8.62
CA LEU A 97 6.26 -8.80 -7.95
C LEU A 97 5.97 -9.27 -6.53
N TYR A 98 5.32 -10.40 -6.40
CA TYR A 98 4.97 -10.99 -5.11
C TYR A 98 4.81 -12.51 -5.23
N MET A 99 4.73 -13.14 -4.08
CA MET A 99 4.53 -14.58 -3.93
C MET A 99 3.29 -14.83 -3.07
N GLU A 100 2.34 -15.59 -3.60
CA GLU A 100 1.23 -16.13 -2.82
C GLU A 100 1.59 -17.52 -2.30
N TYR A 101 1.19 -17.82 -1.08
CA TYR A 101 1.49 -19.11 -0.46
C TYR A 101 0.40 -19.53 0.54
N THR A 102 0.38 -20.85 0.80
CA THR A 102 -0.37 -21.45 1.91
C THR A 102 0.62 -21.99 2.94
N ILE A 103 0.35 -21.77 4.22
CA ILE A 103 1.18 -22.31 5.31
C ILE A 103 0.80 -23.78 5.53
N GLN A 104 1.80 -24.66 5.64
CA GLN A 104 1.66 -26.02 6.15
C GLN A 104 2.39 -26.13 7.48
N SER A 105 1.65 -26.44 8.55
CA SER A 105 2.20 -26.51 9.90
C SER A 105 1.47 -27.56 10.75
N ASP A 106 2.17 -28.15 11.68
CA ASP A 106 1.57 -29.01 12.72
C ASP A 106 0.76 -28.18 13.75
N CYS A 107 0.85 -26.85 13.70
CA CYS A 107 0.07 -25.95 14.54
C CYS A 107 -1.28 -25.62 13.87
N PRO A 108 -2.43 -26.09 14.41
CA PRO A 108 -3.75 -25.88 13.79
C PRO A 108 -4.12 -24.42 13.61
N ASP A 109 -3.56 -23.52 14.41
CA ASP A 109 -3.87 -22.09 14.39
C ASP A 109 -3.31 -21.37 13.15
N ILE A 110 -2.27 -21.93 12.52
CA ILE A 110 -1.62 -21.33 11.35
C ILE A 110 -1.69 -22.21 10.11
N ASP A 111 -1.98 -23.51 10.27
CA ASP A 111 -2.08 -24.42 9.14
C ASP A 111 -3.22 -24.03 8.17
N GLY A 112 -2.93 -24.09 6.87
CA GLY A 112 -3.88 -23.70 5.84
C GLY A 112 -4.09 -22.19 5.68
N ARG A 113 -3.42 -21.32 6.44
CA ARG A 113 -3.50 -19.88 6.22
C ARG A 113 -2.83 -19.49 4.91
N ASN A 114 -3.51 -18.63 4.17
CA ASN A 114 -2.95 -18.01 2.98
C ASN A 114 -2.18 -16.76 3.37
N GLY A 115 -1.10 -16.49 2.65
CA GLY A 115 -0.31 -15.30 2.79
C GLY A 115 0.18 -14.79 1.44
N GLU A 116 0.62 -13.54 1.45
CA GLU A 116 1.25 -12.87 0.33
C GLU A 116 2.55 -12.24 0.82
N PHE A 117 3.59 -12.33 0.02
CA PHE A 117 4.88 -11.72 0.32
C PHE A 117 5.35 -10.88 -0.86
N GLY A 118 5.51 -9.57 -0.65
CA GLY A 118 6.01 -8.63 -1.64
C GLY A 118 7.49 -8.84 -1.91
N MET A 119 7.85 -8.89 -3.18
CA MET A 119 9.23 -9.09 -3.62
C MET A 119 9.80 -7.83 -4.26
N GLY A 120 9.18 -7.30 -5.31
CA GLY A 120 9.58 -6.07 -5.97
C GLY A 120 10.97 -6.09 -6.63
N CYS A 121 11.66 -7.24 -6.68
CA CYS A 121 13.02 -7.35 -7.18
C CYS A 121 13.08 -7.69 -8.67
N TYR A 122 14.13 -7.21 -9.34
CA TYR A 122 14.44 -7.68 -10.69
C TYR A 122 15.29 -8.95 -10.65
N ILE A 123 15.03 -9.84 -11.61
CA ILE A 123 15.82 -11.04 -11.85
C ILE A 123 16.30 -11.03 -13.32
N THR A 124 17.49 -11.56 -13.53
CA THR A 124 18.02 -11.81 -14.86
C THR A 124 18.18 -13.31 -15.06
N VAL A 125 17.49 -13.84 -16.06
CA VAL A 125 17.55 -15.25 -16.45
C VAL A 125 18.55 -15.37 -17.62
N SER A 126 19.51 -16.25 -17.48
CA SER A 126 20.53 -16.56 -18.47
C SER A 126 20.76 -18.07 -18.56
N GLU A 127 21.59 -18.52 -19.50
CA GLU A 127 22.05 -19.92 -19.60
C GLU A 127 22.71 -20.44 -18.29
N ASN A 128 23.25 -19.52 -17.49
CA ASN A 128 23.92 -19.85 -16.22
C ASN A 128 22.97 -19.82 -14.99
N GLY A 129 21.68 -19.57 -15.19
CA GLY A 129 20.71 -19.54 -14.13
C GLY A 129 20.04 -18.17 -13.93
N ILE A 130 19.39 -18.01 -12.77
CA ILE A 130 18.69 -16.79 -12.39
C ILE A 130 19.55 -16.00 -11.40
N SER A 131 19.83 -14.74 -11.73
CA SER A 131 20.45 -13.78 -10.81
C SER A 131 19.44 -12.74 -10.34
N THR A 132 19.49 -12.38 -9.06
CA THR A 132 18.60 -11.38 -8.43
C THR A 132 19.36 -10.10 -8.17
N GLU A 133 18.74 -8.95 -8.33
CA GLU A 133 19.31 -7.67 -7.92
C GLU A 133 19.55 -7.62 -6.40
N THR A 134 20.49 -6.78 -5.97
CA THR A 134 20.95 -6.73 -4.56
C THR A 134 20.67 -5.40 -3.87
N ASN A 135 19.99 -4.44 -4.53
CA ASN A 135 19.73 -3.09 -3.99
C ASN A 135 18.49 -3.03 -3.07
N ARG A 136 18.35 -4.02 -2.19
CA ARG A 136 17.32 -3.99 -1.15
C ARG A 136 17.79 -3.13 0.02
N ASP A 137 16.98 -2.16 0.43
CA ASP A 137 17.25 -1.43 1.67
C ASP A 137 16.74 -2.23 2.87
N GLU A 138 17.67 -2.85 3.60
CA GLU A 138 17.34 -3.71 4.74
C GLU A 138 16.68 -2.97 5.92
N ARG A 139 16.81 -1.64 5.97
CA ARG A 139 16.18 -0.82 7.03
C ARG A 139 14.67 -0.70 6.83
N ILE A 140 14.23 -0.67 5.58
CA ILE A 140 12.81 -0.56 5.19
C ILE A 140 12.27 -1.92 4.73
N GLY A 141 13.16 -2.78 4.22
CA GLY A 141 12.78 -4.07 3.68
C GLY A 141 12.19 -4.02 2.26
N LEU A 142 12.49 -2.96 1.51
CA LEU A 142 12.02 -2.74 0.14
C LEU A 142 13.18 -2.68 -0.85
N TYR A 143 12.92 -3.04 -2.11
CA TYR A 143 13.86 -2.85 -3.21
C TYR A 143 13.76 -1.43 -3.77
N GLY A 144 14.90 -0.89 -4.17
CA GLY A 144 15.10 0.49 -4.60
C GLY A 144 15.88 1.30 -3.56
N ASN A 145 16.21 2.53 -3.91
CA ASN A 145 16.97 3.46 -3.05
C ASN A 145 16.11 4.59 -2.47
N GLY A 146 14.80 4.62 -2.81
CA GLY A 146 13.89 5.66 -2.38
C GLY A 146 14.14 7.02 -3.00
N THR A 147 14.85 7.09 -4.14
CA THR A 147 15.08 8.30 -4.94
C THR A 147 14.10 8.39 -6.11
N PRO A 148 13.95 9.55 -6.77
CA PRO A 148 13.12 9.66 -7.97
C PRO A 148 13.57 8.73 -9.12
N GLU A 149 14.88 8.44 -9.22
CA GLU A 149 15.46 7.60 -10.26
C GLU A 149 15.33 6.10 -9.95
N ASP A 150 15.24 5.75 -8.66
CA ASP A 150 15.11 4.36 -8.19
C ASP A 150 14.23 4.36 -6.91
N PRO A 151 12.90 4.55 -7.05
CA PRO A 151 11.97 4.58 -5.94
C PRO A 151 11.86 3.22 -5.24
N TYR A 152 11.45 3.22 -3.98
CA TYR A 152 11.08 1.98 -3.31
C TYR A 152 9.86 1.36 -4.00
N ARG A 153 9.94 0.09 -4.36
CA ARG A 153 8.93 -0.63 -5.14
C ARG A 153 7.90 -1.26 -4.23
N ILE A 154 6.64 -0.96 -4.51
CA ILE A 154 5.47 -1.45 -3.78
C ILE A 154 4.72 -2.42 -4.68
N THR A 155 4.67 -3.69 -4.26
CA THR A 155 4.09 -4.78 -5.05
C THR A 155 3.00 -5.54 -4.31
N SER A 156 2.86 -5.31 -3.00
CA SER A 156 1.91 -6.01 -2.14
C SER A 156 1.38 -5.14 -1.02
N ALA A 157 0.35 -5.62 -0.32
CA ALA A 157 -0.15 -5.00 0.90
C ALA A 157 0.91 -4.98 2.02
N ASP A 158 1.73 -6.01 2.10
CA ASP A 158 2.86 -6.09 3.04
C ASP A 158 3.89 -4.99 2.77
N ASP A 159 4.19 -4.68 1.50
CA ASP A 159 5.08 -3.57 1.16
C ASP A 159 4.50 -2.21 1.54
N LEU A 160 3.18 -2.02 1.41
CA LEU A 160 2.52 -0.81 1.91
C LEU A 160 2.68 -0.66 3.43
N ALA A 161 2.55 -1.76 4.19
CA ALA A 161 2.72 -1.76 5.64
C ALA A 161 4.15 -1.38 6.06
N LYS A 162 5.17 -1.77 5.29
CA LYS A 162 6.56 -1.37 5.53
C LYS A 162 6.77 0.14 5.47
N ILE A 163 5.98 0.88 4.68
CA ILE A 163 6.02 2.35 4.69
C ILE A 163 5.67 2.88 6.08
N GLN A 164 4.60 2.33 6.68
CA GLN A 164 4.17 2.72 8.03
C GLN A 164 5.22 2.36 9.09
N GLU A 165 5.81 1.18 8.98
CA GLU A 165 6.88 0.75 9.87
C GLU A 165 8.11 1.65 9.76
N ALA A 166 8.47 2.07 8.55
CA ALA A 166 9.57 3.00 8.29
C ALA A 166 9.33 4.39 8.87
N ILE A 167 8.06 4.86 8.89
CA ILE A 167 7.68 6.12 9.53
C ILE A 167 7.82 6.01 11.06
N LEU A 168 7.37 4.92 11.65
CA LEU A 168 7.41 4.71 13.09
C LEU A 168 8.80 4.40 13.61
N ASN A 169 9.57 3.65 12.88
CA ASN A 169 10.93 3.14 13.14
C ASN A 169 11.41 3.23 14.61
N PHE A 170 10.69 2.55 15.49
CA PHE A 170 10.94 2.58 16.94
C PHE A 170 12.32 2.03 17.35
N HIS A 171 13.01 1.29 16.46
CA HIS A 171 14.26 0.60 16.78
C HIS A 171 15.53 1.39 16.42
N ASN A 172 15.46 2.41 15.55
CA ASN A 172 16.65 3.06 14.99
C ASN A 172 16.66 4.61 15.08
N ASN A 173 16.07 5.18 16.10
CA ASN A 173 16.17 6.62 16.41
C ASN A 173 15.70 7.59 15.32
N GLY A 174 14.70 7.28 14.52
CA GLY A 174 14.12 8.27 13.63
C GLY A 174 13.30 7.74 12.46
N ASN A 175 12.42 8.58 11.98
CA ASN A 175 11.64 8.36 10.79
C ASN A 175 12.54 8.17 9.56
N LEU A 176 12.44 7.04 8.88
CA LEU A 176 13.19 6.75 7.64
C LEU A 176 12.53 7.37 6.40
N VAL A 177 11.29 7.83 6.51
CA VAL A 177 10.54 8.48 5.44
C VAL A 177 10.59 10.00 5.61
N ASN A 178 11.11 10.69 4.64
CA ASN A 178 11.17 12.16 4.60
C ASN A 178 10.59 12.70 3.29
N SER A 179 10.55 14.01 3.12
CA SER A 179 9.96 14.68 1.95
C SER A 179 10.66 14.41 0.61
N TYR A 180 11.69 13.61 0.58
CA TYR A 180 12.40 13.19 -0.64
C TYR A 180 12.31 11.68 -0.89
N THR A 181 11.73 10.93 0.06
CA THR A 181 11.61 9.48 -0.09
C THR A 181 10.51 9.14 -1.09
N CYS A 182 10.86 8.40 -2.12
CA CYS A 182 9.98 8.04 -3.22
C CYS A 182 9.57 6.57 -3.15
N PHE A 183 8.27 6.33 -3.32
CA PHE A 183 7.66 5.00 -3.42
C PHE A 183 6.88 4.91 -4.74
N GLU A 184 6.95 3.78 -5.42
CA GLU A 184 6.24 3.55 -6.68
C GLU A 184 5.55 2.18 -6.66
N GLN A 185 4.25 2.17 -6.94
CA GLN A 185 3.49 0.94 -7.09
C GLN A 185 3.83 0.26 -8.44
N GLN A 186 3.99 -1.06 -8.44
CA GLN A 186 4.45 -1.81 -9.61
C GLN A 186 3.39 -2.68 -10.27
N ASN A 187 2.26 -2.90 -9.56
CA ASN A 187 1.11 -3.70 -10.00
C ASN A 187 -0.15 -3.34 -9.21
N ASP A 188 -1.30 -3.87 -9.62
CA ASP A 188 -2.51 -3.82 -8.79
C ASP A 188 -2.31 -4.61 -7.49
N ILE A 189 -2.84 -4.09 -6.39
CA ILE A 189 -2.75 -4.69 -5.05
C ILE A 189 -4.16 -5.01 -4.56
N SER A 190 -4.39 -6.25 -4.14
CA SER A 190 -5.62 -6.66 -3.47
C SER A 190 -5.39 -6.72 -1.96
N MET A 191 -6.26 -6.05 -1.20
CA MET A 191 -6.26 -6.11 0.26
C MET A 191 -7.20 -7.20 0.79
N ALA A 192 -7.86 -7.98 -0.09
CA ALA A 192 -8.92 -8.90 0.32
C ALA A 192 -8.45 -9.97 1.32
N ASN A 193 -7.23 -10.46 1.16
CA ASN A 193 -6.62 -11.49 2.00
C ASN A 193 -5.60 -10.92 3.00
N TYR A 194 -5.35 -9.62 2.96
CA TYR A 194 -4.46 -8.98 3.90
C TYR A 194 -5.17 -8.79 5.23
N ASN A 195 -4.54 -9.21 6.29
CA ASN A 195 -5.01 -9.03 7.65
C ASN A 195 -3.84 -8.50 8.48
N ASP A 196 -3.85 -7.20 8.70
CA ASP A 196 -2.94 -6.61 9.68
C ASP A 196 -3.33 -7.10 11.07
N GLN A 197 -2.45 -7.91 11.67
CA GLN A 197 -2.69 -8.56 12.96
C GLN A 197 -2.67 -7.60 14.16
N CYS A 198 -2.80 -6.30 13.94
CA CYS A 198 -2.79 -5.28 14.98
C CYS A 198 -4.05 -5.26 15.87
N GLY A 199 -4.98 -6.18 15.68
CA GLY A 199 -6.18 -6.33 16.52
C GLY A 199 -7.30 -5.33 16.21
N TRP A 200 -7.25 -4.66 15.09
CA TRP A 200 -8.28 -3.75 14.59
C TRP A 200 -9.32 -4.49 13.75
N GLU A 201 -10.54 -3.97 13.73
CA GLU A 201 -11.56 -4.46 12.80
C GLU A 201 -11.24 -3.97 11.38
N GLY A 202 -11.04 -4.88 10.43
CA GLY A 202 -10.68 -4.57 9.06
C GLY A 202 -9.44 -5.33 8.59
N ASN A 203 -8.85 -4.87 7.51
CA ASN A 203 -7.62 -5.45 6.95
C ASN A 203 -6.48 -4.44 6.79
N TRP A 204 -6.65 -3.21 7.24
CA TRP A 204 -5.66 -2.16 7.05
C TRP A 204 -5.54 -1.23 8.26
N TYR A 205 -4.32 -0.80 8.49
CA TYR A 205 -3.95 0.25 9.41
C TYR A 205 -3.22 1.37 8.66
N GLN A 206 -3.67 2.61 8.80
CA GLN A 206 -3.25 3.72 7.94
C GLN A 206 -1.75 4.01 7.96
N ILE A 207 -1.20 4.39 6.80
CA ILE A 207 0.13 4.99 6.68
C ILE A 207 0.06 6.42 7.23
N GLY A 208 0.94 6.77 8.16
CA GLY A 208 0.87 8.07 8.85
C GLY A 208 -0.17 8.07 9.96
N LEU A 209 0.20 7.67 11.17
CA LEU A 209 -0.71 7.42 12.29
C LEU A 209 -1.33 8.66 12.90
N SER A 210 -0.63 9.78 12.85
CA SER A 210 -1.02 11.01 13.54
C SER A 210 -0.28 12.22 12.95
N ALA A 211 -0.65 13.42 13.37
CA ALA A 211 0.05 14.64 13.03
C ALA A 211 1.56 14.63 13.45
N SER A 212 1.92 13.81 14.46
CA SER A 212 3.32 13.65 14.87
C SER A 212 4.09 12.67 13.99
N TYR A 213 3.40 11.73 13.37
CA TYR A 213 3.95 10.67 12.51
C TYR A 213 3.22 10.64 11.16
N PRO A 214 3.19 11.75 10.41
CA PRO A 214 2.52 11.82 9.12
C PRO A 214 3.37 11.16 8.03
N PHE A 215 2.74 10.76 6.96
CA PHE A 215 3.44 10.47 5.71
C PHE A 215 3.95 11.76 5.08
N THR A 216 5.23 11.80 4.73
CA THR A 216 5.88 13.01 4.19
C THR A 216 6.55 12.78 2.83
N GLY A 217 6.47 11.57 2.26
CA GLY A 217 7.17 11.19 1.03
C GLY A 217 6.37 11.43 -0.25
N TYR A 218 6.91 10.89 -1.31
CA TYR A 218 6.27 10.79 -2.63
C TYR A 218 5.74 9.36 -2.79
N TYR A 219 4.46 9.24 -3.11
CA TYR A 219 3.85 7.96 -3.48
C TYR A 219 3.24 8.07 -4.87
N ASP A 220 3.78 7.32 -5.82
CA ASP A 220 3.21 7.20 -7.15
C ASP A 220 2.51 5.85 -7.31
N GLY A 221 1.18 5.88 -7.44
CA GLY A 221 0.39 4.71 -7.75
C GLY A 221 0.64 4.16 -9.16
N ASN A 222 1.35 4.94 -10.01
CA ASN A 222 1.75 4.55 -11.37
C ASN A 222 0.58 4.03 -12.23
N GLY A 223 -0.64 4.53 -11.96
CA GLY A 223 -1.88 4.13 -12.61
C GLY A 223 -2.49 2.81 -12.12
N TYR A 224 -1.85 2.15 -11.17
CA TYR A 224 -2.36 0.90 -10.57
C TYR A 224 -3.44 1.13 -9.52
N THR A 225 -4.11 0.03 -9.17
CA THR A 225 -5.27 0.05 -8.26
C THR A 225 -4.94 -0.70 -6.96
N ILE A 226 -5.36 -0.14 -5.83
CA ILE A 226 -5.49 -0.84 -4.55
C ILE A 226 -6.97 -1.17 -4.36
N ARG A 227 -7.30 -2.45 -4.13
CA ARG A 227 -8.69 -2.94 -4.01
C ARG A 227 -8.97 -3.52 -2.64
N ASP A 228 -10.25 -3.45 -2.27
CA ASP A 228 -10.80 -4.14 -1.08
C ASP A 228 -10.17 -3.69 0.25
N LEU A 229 -9.73 -2.43 0.31
CA LEU A 229 -9.26 -1.79 1.54
C LEU A 229 -10.38 -1.72 2.57
N LYS A 230 -10.17 -2.25 3.77
CA LYS A 230 -11.15 -2.23 4.86
C LYS A 230 -10.56 -1.64 6.13
N MET A 231 -11.16 -0.55 6.59
CA MET A 231 -10.90 0.04 7.89
C MET A 231 -12.24 0.17 8.61
N LEU A 232 -12.48 -0.65 9.62
CA LEU A 232 -13.76 -0.73 10.31
C LEU A 232 -13.68 -0.27 11.76
N ASP A 233 -12.54 0.27 12.18
CA ASP A 233 -12.37 0.75 13.55
C ASP A 233 -13.10 2.09 13.77
N LYS A 234 -14.14 2.03 14.56
CA LYS A 234 -14.96 3.19 14.93
C LYS A 234 -14.21 4.28 15.68
N ASN A 235 -13.04 3.99 16.21
CA ASN A 235 -12.20 4.94 16.96
C ASN A 235 -11.01 5.43 16.11
N ALA A 236 -10.82 4.92 14.90
CA ALA A 236 -9.74 5.35 14.04
C ALA A 236 -9.93 6.82 13.63
N VAL A 237 -8.98 7.66 14.03
CA VAL A 237 -8.90 9.05 13.61
C VAL A 237 -8.05 9.11 12.33
N GLY A 238 -8.58 9.71 11.28
CA GLY A 238 -7.89 9.78 9.99
C GLY A 238 -7.96 8.47 9.20
N ALA A 239 -9.04 7.67 9.33
CA ALA A 239 -9.17 6.40 8.62
C ALA A 239 -9.14 6.59 7.10
N SER A 240 -8.11 6.03 6.46
CA SER A 240 -7.81 6.15 5.03
C SER A 240 -6.57 5.32 4.68
N LEU A 241 -6.20 5.23 3.41
CA LEU A 241 -4.90 4.62 3.06
C LEU A 241 -3.75 5.37 3.74
N PHE A 242 -3.72 6.71 3.59
CA PHE A 242 -2.79 7.60 4.30
C PHE A 242 -3.57 8.39 5.36
N GLY A 243 -3.40 8.05 6.62
CA GLY A 243 -4.17 8.68 7.72
C GLY A 243 -3.86 10.16 7.85
N PHE A 244 -2.59 10.48 8.02
CA PHE A 244 -2.09 11.85 8.10
C PHE A 244 -0.97 12.07 7.09
N ALA A 245 -1.05 13.16 6.34
CA ALA A 245 -0.05 13.56 5.36
C ALA A 245 0.46 14.99 5.62
N ASN A 246 1.75 15.21 5.41
CA ASN A 246 2.40 16.51 5.55
C ASN A 246 3.53 16.66 4.54
N GLN A 247 3.54 17.69 3.72
CA GLN A 247 4.55 17.87 2.65
C GLN A 247 4.64 16.65 1.69
N ALA A 248 3.55 15.94 1.53
CA ALA A 248 3.50 14.73 0.74
C ALA A 248 3.06 15.00 -0.71
N ILE A 249 3.46 14.12 -1.60
CA ILE A 249 2.92 14.04 -2.96
C ILE A 249 2.37 12.64 -3.16
N ILE A 250 1.06 12.55 -3.46
CA ILE A 250 0.39 11.28 -3.74
C ILE A 250 -0.22 11.42 -5.13
N SER A 251 0.18 10.54 -6.03
CA SER A 251 -0.20 10.66 -7.44
C SER A 251 -0.61 9.34 -8.08
N ASN A 252 -1.41 9.43 -9.14
CA ASN A 252 -1.74 8.36 -10.08
C ASN A 252 -2.23 7.05 -9.41
N LEU A 253 -2.96 7.16 -8.31
CA LEU A 253 -3.43 6.04 -7.50
C LEU A 253 -4.94 5.84 -7.67
N THR A 254 -5.37 4.61 -7.91
CA THR A 254 -6.78 4.23 -7.86
C THR A 254 -7.08 3.43 -6.60
N ILE A 255 -8.11 3.84 -5.84
CA ILE A 255 -8.70 3.04 -4.76
C ILE A 255 -10.06 2.54 -5.23
N GLU A 256 -10.26 1.22 -5.22
CA GLU A 256 -11.52 0.59 -5.63
C GLU A 256 -12.08 -0.32 -4.54
N LYS A 257 -13.41 -0.25 -4.32
CA LYS A 257 -14.14 -1.09 -3.35
C LYS A 257 -13.62 -0.99 -1.92
N ALA A 258 -13.19 0.21 -1.52
CA ALA A 258 -12.84 0.45 -0.12
C ALA A 258 -14.10 0.52 0.76
N THR A 259 -13.97 0.02 2.00
CA THR A 259 -14.97 0.19 3.06
C THR A 259 -14.27 0.81 4.25
N ILE A 260 -14.60 2.07 4.54
CA ILE A 260 -13.92 2.85 5.57
C ILE A 260 -14.95 3.36 6.56
N THR A 261 -14.77 2.98 7.81
CA THR A 261 -15.56 3.46 8.96
C THR A 261 -14.60 3.96 10.02
N GLY A 262 -14.87 5.12 10.57
CA GLY A 262 -13.99 5.72 11.56
C GLY A 262 -14.57 6.95 12.21
N TYR A 263 -13.70 7.70 12.86
CA TYR A 263 -13.98 8.93 13.57
C TYR A 263 -13.06 10.05 13.09
N GLY A 264 -13.54 11.29 13.04
CA GLY A 264 -12.72 12.45 12.68
C GLY A 264 -12.62 12.65 11.16
N ALA A 265 -11.40 12.71 10.63
CA ALA A 265 -11.14 12.96 9.22
C ALA A 265 -11.05 11.66 8.44
N LEU A 266 -11.97 11.41 7.51
CA LEU A 266 -12.06 10.16 6.77
C LEU A 266 -11.99 10.39 5.26
N SER A 267 -11.32 9.49 4.56
CA SER A 267 -11.35 9.44 3.09
C SER A 267 -10.79 8.11 2.58
N ALA A 268 -10.78 7.89 1.27
CA ALA A 268 -10.10 6.72 0.73
C ALA A 268 -8.59 6.95 0.61
N ILE A 269 -8.12 8.18 0.34
CA ILE A 269 -6.70 8.45 0.08
C ILE A 269 -6.02 9.12 1.27
N VAL A 270 -6.41 10.32 1.68
CA VAL A 270 -5.77 11.04 2.79
C VAL A 270 -6.82 11.46 3.82
N GLY A 271 -6.73 10.94 5.05
CA GLY A 271 -7.63 11.32 6.13
C GLY A 271 -7.49 12.79 6.50
N ALA A 272 -6.32 13.21 6.94
CA ALA A 272 -6.02 14.59 7.29
C ALA A 272 -4.71 15.08 6.67
N VAL A 273 -4.74 16.29 6.12
CA VAL A 273 -3.52 17.00 5.73
C VAL A 273 -3.14 17.93 6.89
N THR A 274 -1.96 17.73 7.45
CA THR A 274 -1.55 18.31 8.74
C THR A 274 -0.25 19.10 8.64
N THR A 275 0.07 19.88 9.69
CA THR A 275 1.37 20.52 9.83
C THR A 275 2.24 19.75 10.81
N LYS A 276 3.55 19.71 10.53
CA LYS A 276 4.57 19.31 11.49
C LYS A 276 5.51 20.49 11.68
N GLY A 277 5.59 21.03 12.89
CA GLY A 277 6.55 22.10 13.21
C GLY A 277 6.13 23.52 12.82
N GLY A 278 4.84 23.80 12.53
CA GLY A 278 4.30 25.16 12.40
C GLY A 278 4.65 25.91 11.10
N SER A 279 5.33 25.27 10.15
CA SER A 279 5.62 25.88 8.84
C SER A 279 4.46 25.66 7.88
N ILE A 280 4.18 26.63 7.00
CA ILE A 280 3.20 26.50 5.92
C ILE A 280 3.74 25.46 4.92
N ASN A 281 3.12 24.32 4.88
CA ASN A 281 3.54 23.18 4.08
C ASN A 281 2.56 22.93 2.93
N LYS A 282 3.06 22.32 1.87
CA LYS A 282 2.28 22.01 0.66
C LYS A 282 2.17 20.50 0.50
N THR A 283 0.94 20.01 0.41
CA THR A 283 0.64 18.62 0.06
C THR A 283 -0.08 18.60 -1.29
N PHE A 284 0.28 17.65 -2.15
CA PHE A 284 -0.30 17.49 -3.48
C PHE A 284 -0.93 16.12 -3.61
N ILE A 285 -2.18 16.08 -4.11
CA ILE A 285 -2.87 14.86 -4.50
C ILE A 285 -3.27 15.02 -5.97
N LYS A 286 -2.70 14.20 -6.85
CA LYS A 286 -2.85 14.39 -8.28
C LYS A 286 -3.17 13.10 -9.03
N GLY A 287 -4.14 13.17 -9.97
CA GLY A 287 -4.46 12.05 -10.85
C GLY A 287 -5.01 10.82 -10.11
N CYS A 288 -5.57 11.03 -8.91
CA CYS A 288 -6.06 9.93 -8.07
C CYS A 288 -7.55 9.68 -8.32
N VAL A 289 -7.94 8.39 -8.26
CA VAL A 289 -9.31 7.95 -8.50
C VAL A 289 -9.82 7.14 -7.32
N VAL A 290 -11.02 7.44 -6.84
CA VAL A 290 -11.74 6.63 -5.84
C VAL A 290 -13.05 6.17 -6.46
N LYS A 291 -13.27 4.85 -6.50
CA LYS A 291 -14.46 4.31 -7.15
C LYS A 291 -15.08 3.14 -6.40
N LYS A 292 -16.43 3.03 -6.48
CA LYS A 292 -17.22 1.94 -5.91
C LYS A 292 -16.93 1.70 -4.41
N SER A 293 -16.68 2.77 -3.68
CA SER A 293 -16.24 2.73 -2.28
C SER A 293 -17.27 3.30 -1.33
N THR A 294 -17.25 2.86 -0.09
CA THR A 294 -18.11 3.35 1.00
C THR A 294 -17.24 3.95 2.09
N ILE A 295 -17.50 5.20 2.44
CA ILE A 295 -16.79 5.95 3.47
C ILE A 295 -17.85 6.50 4.43
N GLU A 296 -17.82 6.07 5.69
CA GLU A 296 -18.86 6.41 6.65
C GLU A 296 -18.27 6.79 8.01
N SER A 297 -18.81 7.86 8.58
CA SER A 297 -18.50 8.15 9.98
C SER A 297 -19.27 7.24 10.90
N ARG A 298 -18.74 7.05 12.10
CA ARG A 298 -19.37 6.35 13.21
C ARG A 298 -20.82 6.86 13.43
N SER A 299 -21.74 5.92 13.62
CA SER A 299 -23.18 6.18 13.70
C SER A 299 -23.76 6.22 15.13
N ASP A 300 -22.94 6.43 16.16
CA ASP A 300 -23.40 6.37 17.57
C ASP A 300 -24.07 7.66 18.09
N GLY A 301 -24.38 8.57 17.19
CA GLY A 301 -25.12 9.81 17.52
C GLY A 301 -24.31 10.88 18.25
N VAL A 302 -23.02 10.63 18.53
CA VAL A 302 -22.14 11.65 19.10
C VAL A 302 -21.61 12.51 17.96
N VAL A 303 -22.14 13.72 17.84
CA VAL A 303 -21.61 14.75 16.93
C VAL A 303 -20.52 15.50 17.67
N THR A 304 -19.29 15.39 17.17
CA THR A 304 -18.14 16.12 17.71
C THR A 304 -17.54 17.04 16.67
N ASP A 305 -16.99 18.15 17.11
CA ASP A 305 -16.30 19.09 16.24
C ASP A 305 -15.12 18.42 15.51
N GLY A 306 -14.91 18.78 14.25
CA GLY A 306 -13.76 18.32 13.46
C GLY A 306 -13.98 17.06 12.62
N MET A 307 -15.20 16.57 12.49
CA MET A 307 -15.51 15.46 11.59
C MET A 307 -15.67 15.94 10.16
N ALA A 308 -14.71 15.60 9.32
CA ALA A 308 -14.73 15.95 7.90
C ALA A 308 -14.44 14.70 7.03
N ILE A 309 -15.33 14.46 6.09
CA ILE A 309 -15.32 13.24 5.28
C ILE A 309 -15.32 13.59 3.81
N GLY A 310 -14.33 13.12 3.06
CA GLY A 310 -14.25 13.30 1.62
C GLY A 310 -13.88 12.01 0.90
N GLY A 311 -14.07 11.99 -0.41
CA GLY A 311 -13.63 10.85 -1.22
C GLY A 311 -12.09 10.79 -1.34
N ILE A 312 -11.45 11.93 -1.59
CA ILE A 312 -10.01 12.07 -1.80
C ILE A 312 -9.32 12.50 -0.51
N ALA A 313 -9.82 13.54 0.17
CA ALA A 313 -9.26 14.03 1.42
C ALA A 313 -10.37 14.32 2.43
N GLY A 314 -10.15 13.98 3.70
CA GLY A 314 -11.08 14.25 4.77
C GLY A 314 -10.98 15.71 5.23
N MET A 315 -9.89 16.09 5.84
CA MET A 315 -9.70 17.39 6.47
C MET A 315 -8.36 18.04 6.12
N VAL A 316 -8.35 19.36 6.10
CA VAL A 316 -7.13 20.19 6.01
C VAL A 316 -7.00 20.99 7.31
N ASP A 317 -5.89 20.77 8.02
CA ASP A 317 -5.58 21.48 9.26
C ASP A 317 -5.24 22.96 9.00
N PRO A 318 -5.27 23.83 10.04
CA PRO A 318 -4.83 25.22 9.93
C PRO A 318 -3.37 25.35 9.45
N ASN A 319 -3.10 26.37 8.66
CA ASN A 319 -1.76 26.68 8.12
C ASN A 319 -1.18 25.60 7.18
N VAL A 320 -2.03 24.83 6.53
CA VAL A 320 -1.64 23.84 5.52
C VAL A 320 -2.15 24.28 4.15
N ASN A 321 -1.37 24.01 3.11
CA ASN A 321 -1.78 24.19 1.74
C ASN A 321 -2.00 22.81 1.09
N LEU A 322 -3.18 22.60 0.51
CA LEU A 322 -3.54 21.38 -0.21
C LEU A 322 -3.88 21.70 -1.66
N TRP A 323 -3.25 20.99 -2.59
CA TRP A 323 -3.63 20.96 -4.00
C TRP A 323 -4.17 19.59 -4.38
N ILE A 324 -5.41 19.57 -4.85
CA ILE A 324 -6.04 18.40 -5.46
C ILE A 324 -6.22 18.70 -6.94
N ASP A 325 -5.56 17.96 -7.81
CA ASP A 325 -5.63 18.16 -9.24
C ASP A 325 -5.90 16.88 -10.00
N SER A 326 -6.79 16.95 -11.01
CA SER A 326 -7.09 15.81 -11.89
C SER A 326 -7.55 14.56 -11.15
N CYS A 327 -8.29 14.71 -10.04
CA CYS A 327 -8.79 13.62 -9.22
C CYS A 327 -10.28 13.35 -9.50
N SER A 328 -10.70 12.10 -9.30
CA SER A 328 -12.11 11.73 -9.45
C SER A 328 -12.61 10.83 -8.34
N VAL A 329 -13.92 10.99 -8.03
CA VAL A 329 -14.68 10.11 -7.14
C VAL A 329 -15.91 9.63 -7.89
N GLU A 330 -16.06 8.31 -8.02
CA GLU A 330 -17.05 7.71 -8.90
C GLU A 330 -17.79 6.57 -8.22
N ASP A 331 -19.12 6.54 -8.38
CA ASP A 331 -19.97 5.43 -7.90
C ASP A 331 -19.79 5.11 -6.42
N CYS A 332 -19.54 6.11 -5.58
CA CYS A 332 -19.26 5.96 -4.16
C CYS A 332 -20.46 6.32 -3.27
N THR A 333 -20.37 5.91 -2.01
CA THR A 333 -21.25 6.35 -0.93
C THR A 333 -20.42 7.01 0.15
N ILE A 334 -20.68 8.29 0.45
CA ILE A 334 -19.95 9.07 1.45
C ILE A 334 -20.97 9.62 2.44
N ASN A 335 -20.96 9.09 3.66
CA ASN A 335 -21.92 9.43 4.70
C ASN A 335 -21.20 9.95 5.94
N GLY A 336 -21.68 11.04 6.50
CA GLY A 336 -21.12 11.60 7.71
C GLY A 336 -22.06 12.47 8.50
N ALA A 337 -21.55 13.11 9.54
CA ALA A 337 -22.35 13.97 10.39
C ALA A 337 -22.22 15.45 10.03
N ILE A 338 -21.01 15.98 9.88
CA ILE A 338 -20.78 17.43 9.84
C ILE A 338 -20.38 17.93 8.47
N ALA A 339 -19.17 17.70 8.04
CA ALA A 339 -18.61 18.23 6.79
C ALA A 339 -18.36 17.08 5.82
N VAL A 340 -19.24 16.89 4.86
CA VAL A 340 -19.19 15.76 3.94
C VAL A 340 -19.08 16.25 2.51
N GLY A 341 -17.96 15.97 1.86
CA GLY A 341 -17.71 16.37 0.47
C GLY A 341 -17.44 15.18 -0.45
N GLY A 342 -17.77 15.34 -1.71
CA GLY A 342 -17.46 14.33 -2.72
C GLY A 342 -15.96 14.16 -2.93
N ILE A 343 -15.20 15.25 -2.92
CA ILE A 343 -13.74 15.28 -3.05
C ILE A 343 -13.06 15.55 -1.71
N LEU A 344 -13.42 16.69 -1.07
CA LEU A 344 -12.84 17.13 0.21
C LEU A 344 -13.95 17.31 1.25
N GLY A 345 -13.78 16.75 2.42
CA GLY A 345 -14.70 16.93 3.54
C GLY A 345 -14.71 18.37 4.04
N GLY A 346 -13.59 18.86 4.52
CA GLY A 346 -13.51 20.22 5.01
C GLY A 346 -12.10 20.79 5.12
N GLY A 347 -12.04 22.11 5.10
CA GLY A 347 -10.83 22.90 5.35
C GLY A 347 -11.03 23.84 6.52
N THR A 348 -9.99 24.05 7.32
CA THR A 348 -9.98 24.97 8.46
C THR A 348 -9.41 26.34 8.08
N VAL A 349 -9.55 27.30 9.00
CA VAL A 349 -9.01 28.67 8.86
C VAL A 349 -7.50 28.68 8.57
N TYR A 350 -7.05 29.69 7.83
CA TYR A 350 -5.65 29.88 7.44
C TYR A 350 -5.05 28.77 6.57
N SER A 351 -5.87 27.87 6.02
CA SER A 351 -5.44 26.91 5.01
C SER A 351 -5.75 27.43 3.61
N MET A 352 -4.88 27.12 2.63
CA MET A 352 -5.17 27.36 1.22
C MET A 352 -5.41 26.03 0.54
N THR A 353 -6.63 25.81 0.09
CA THR A 353 -7.00 24.62 -0.67
C THR A 353 -7.33 24.98 -2.11
N GLN A 354 -6.72 24.28 -3.05
CA GLN A 354 -6.99 24.42 -4.46
C GLN A 354 -7.44 23.06 -5.03
N ILE A 355 -8.61 23.04 -5.66
CA ILE A 355 -9.14 21.86 -6.35
C ILE A 355 -9.33 22.21 -7.82
N THR A 356 -8.60 21.54 -8.70
CA THR A 356 -8.61 21.79 -10.14
C THR A 356 -8.84 20.49 -10.91
N ASN A 357 -9.48 20.58 -12.08
CA ASN A 357 -9.68 19.45 -13.01
C ASN A 357 -10.26 18.18 -12.35
N SER A 358 -10.94 18.33 -11.21
CA SER A 358 -11.41 17.23 -10.40
C SER A 358 -12.93 17.13 -10.42
N HIS A 359 -13.46 15.93 -10.34
CA HIS A 359 -14.90 15.74 -10.43
C HIS A 359 -15.42 14.63 -9.51
N ASN A 360 -16.69 14.74 -9.15
CA ASN A 360 -17.43 13.73 -8.43
C ASN A 360 -18.64 13.32 -9.27
N ARG A 361 -18.80 12.01 -9.53
CA ARG A 361 -19.84 11.47 -10.40
C ARG A 361 -20.54 10.27 -9.77
N ASN A 362 -21.85 10.21 -9.89
CA ASN A 362 -22.70 9.10 -9.42
C ASN A 362 -22.45 8.74 -7.94
N THR A 363 -21.99 9.67 -7.12
CA THR A 363 -21.67 9.45 -5.72
C THR A 363 -22.76 10.02 -4.84
N LYS A 364 -23.23 9.22 -3.89
CA LYS A 364 -24.16 9.68 -2.86
C LYS A 364 -23.36 10.33 -1.74
N VAL A 365 -23.57 11.64 -1.53
CA VAL A 365 -22.93 12.40 -0.44
C VAL A 365 -24.02 12.83 0.54
N THR A 366 -23.89 12.47 1.81
CA THR A 366 -24.92 12.73 2.82
C THR A 366 -24.29 13.22 4.12
N ALA A 367 -24.79 14.34 4.65
CA ALA A 367 -24.50 14.81 6.00
C ALA A 367 -25.77 14.76 6.84
N SER A 368 -25.71 14.14 8.01
CA SER A 368 -26.89 13.99 8.86
C SER A 368 -27.15 15.20 9.76
N TYR A 369 -26.17 16.06 9.98
CA TYR A 369 -26.26 17.17 10.91
C TYR A 369 -25.94 18.53 10.30
N ASN A 370 -24.89 18.68 9.48
CA ASN A 370 -24.47 19.99 8.98
C ASN A 370 -24.36 20.00 7.43
N CYS A 371 -23.18 20.12 6.85
CA CYS A 371 -22.99 20.43 5.44
C CYS A 371 -22.65 19.22 4.57
N ALA A 372 -23.35 19.06 3.45
CA ALA A 372 -22.97 18.14 2.39
C ALA A 372 -22.74 18.89 1.08
N GLY A 373 -21.65 18.61 0.38
CA GLY A 373 -21.33 19.21 -0.90
C GLY A 373 -20.82 18.21 -1.93
N GLY A 374 -21.19 18.41 -3.19
CA GLY A 374 -20.74 17.52 -4.29
C GLY A 374 -19.21 17.49 -4.46
N ILE A 375 -18.52 18.58 -4.15
CA ILE A 375 -17.06 18.71 -4.20
C ILE A 375 -16.51 18.91 -2.80
N VAL A 376 -16.89 19.97 -2.09
CA VAL A 376 -16.41 20.32 -0.74
C VAL A 376 -17.59 20.33 0.22
N GLY A 377 -17.44 19.69 1.37
CA GLY A 377 -18.46 19.68 2.42
C GLY A 377 -18.52 20.99 3.19
N TYR A 378 -17.38 21.46 3.67
CA TYR A 378 -17.29 22.67 4.47
C TYR A 378 -15.97 23.40 4.26
N ALA A 379 -16.03 24.73 4.15
CA ALA A 379 -14.86 25.60 4.16
C ALA A 379 -15.08 26.70 5.21
N ASP A 380 -14.22 26.74 6.22
CA ASP A 380 -14.28 27.78 7.24
C ASP A 380 -13.68 29.09 6.71
N THR A 381 -14.44 30.16 6.84
CA THR A 381 -14.09 31.48 6.31
C THR A 381 -13.87 32.50 7.42
N LEU A 382 -13.64 32.08 8.67
CA LEU A 382 -13.35 33.02 9.75
C LEU A 382 -12.01 33.75 9.47
N LEU A 383 -12.10 34.80 8.67
CA LEU A 383 -11.01 35.74 8.42
C LEU A 383 -11.25 37.04 9.17
N PRO A 384 -10.20 37.61 9.77
CA PRO A 384 -10.14 39.06 9.96
C PRO A 384 -10.29 39.73 8.56
N GLU A 385 -10.94 40.84 8.49
CA GLU A 385 -11.37 41.56 7.26
C GLU A 385 -10.29 41.84 6.19
N THR A 386 -9.08 41.35 6.34
CA THR A 386 -7.91 41.63 5.48
C THR A 386 -7.36 40.48 4.65
N PHE A 387 -7.84 39.23 4.84
CA PHE A 387 -7.42 38.10 4.02
C PHE A 387 -8.61 37.27 3.56
N LEU A 388 -8.86 37.24 2.26
CA LEU A 388 -9.84 36.35 1.64
C LEU A 388 -9.23 34.94 1.56
N PRO A 389 -9.86 33.88 2.14
CA PRO A 389 -9.50 32.51 1.83
C PRO A 389 -9.88 32.27 0.38
N ILE A 390 -8.92 31.80 -0.38
CA ILE A 390 -9.17 31.55 -1.80
C ILE A 390 -9.37 30.04 -1.93
N LEU A 391 -10.62 29.61 -1.90
CA LEU A 391 -11.02 28.32 -2.43
C LEU A 391 -11.18 28.48 -3.94
N TYR A 392 -10.25 27.96 -4.72
CA TYR A 392 -10.39 27.88 -6.17
C TYR A 392 -10.95 26.49 -6.54
N ILE A 393 -12.17 26.47 -7.06
CA ILE A 393 -12.76 25.33 -7.76
C ILE A 393 -12.79 25.73 -9.23
N MET A 394 -11.97 25.11 -10.06
CA MET A 394 -11.94 25.28 -11.50
C MET A 394 -12.23 23.96 -12.19
#